data_3ad1d4aa8e81cc38929ee5459bb5d397
#
_entry.id   3ad1d4aa8e81cc38929ee5459bb5d397
#
_cell.length_a   1.000
_cell.length_b   1.000
_cell.length_c   1.000
_cell.angle_alpha   90.00
_cell.angle_beta   90.00
_cell.angle_gamma   90.00
#
_symmetry.space_group_name_H-M   'P 1'
#
loop_
_entity.id
_entity.type
_entity.pdbx_description
1 polymer ?
#
loop_
_entity_poly.entity_id
_entity_poly.type
_entity_poly.pdbx_seq_one_letter_code
_entity_poly.pdbx_strand_id
1 'polypeptide(L)'
;YNKIYGKGGWKFTTVISISIGQGEIGVTPLQIANMCATVANRGYYYIPHIVKDSDSLRIDDKFRERQYTMVDTTNFKKVIKGMWKAVNSGFGSGGTASIAAVKGLDICGKTGTAQNPRGADNSVFICFAPMDNPKIAVAAYVENAGFGATWSAPIASLLVEKYLTGQISDERKPLEERMLNGDLMSRVKTY
;
A
#
# COMPACT_ATOMS: atom_id res chain seq x y z
N TYR A 1 -7.52 0.77 24.15
CA TYR A 1 -8.33 2.00 24.00
C TYR A 1 -8.74 2.55 25.37
N ASN A 2 -9.41 1.77 26.19
CA ASN A 2 -9.83 2.19 27.54
C ASN A 2 -8.67 2.64 28.46
N LYS A 3 -7.47 2.11 28.26
CA LYS A 3 -6.26 2.50 29.00
C LYS A 3 -5.80 3.93 28.67
N ILE A 4 -6.07 4.38 27.45
CA ILE A 4 -5.65 5.70 26.94
C ILE A 4 -6.77 6.73 27.11
N TYR A 5 -8.01 6.34 26.80
CA TYR A 5 -9.16 7.25 26.71
C TYR A 5 -10.19 7.07 27.84
N GLY A 6 -9.96 6.13 28.77
CA GLY A 6 -10.88 5.80 29.87
C GLY A 6 -12.08 4.94 29.45
N LYS A 7 -12.86 4.49 30.44
CA LYS A 7 -14.10 3.75 30.20
C LYS A 7 -15.11 4.62 29.44
N GLY A 8 -15.69 4.11 28.35
CA GLY A 8 -16.63 4.84 27.51
C GLY A 8 -15.99 5.84 26.54
N GLY A 9 -14.66 5.89 26.45
CA GLY A 9 -13.94 6.68 25.46
C GLY A 9 -14.19 6.24 24.01
N TRP A 10 -14.60 4.99 23.80
CA TRP A 10 -14.98 4.46 22.49
C TRP A 10 -16.36 5.00 22.09
N LYS A 11 -16.39 5.92 21.12
CA LYS A 11 -17.60 6.58 20.67
C LYS A 11 -17.97 6.14 19.25
N PHE A 12 -19.21 6.35 18.85
CA PHE A 12 -19.68 6.13 17.48
C PHE A 12 -18.82 6.86 16.43
N THR A 13 -18.41 8.09 16.71
CA THR A 13 -17.51 8.87 15.84
C THR A 13 -16.16 8.21 15.66
N THR A 14 -15.62 7.52 16.67
CA THR A 14 -14.39 6.73 16.57
C THR A 14 -14.54 5.58 15.58
N VAL A 15 -15.69 4.86 15.64
CA VAL A 15 -15.99 3.76 14.71
C VAL A 15 -16.05 4.27 13.28
N ILE A 16 -16.72 5.40 13.04
CA ILE A 16 -16.80 6.03 11.72
C ILE A 16 -15.40 6.41 11.23
N SER A 17 -14.60 7.08 12.06
CA SER A 17 -13.25 7.51 11.71
C SER A 17 -12.38 6.32 11.29
N ILE A 18 -12.38 5.26 12.07
CA ILE A 18 -11.61 4.03 11.77
C ILE A 18 -12.12 3.36 10.48
N SER A 19 -13.44 3.37 10.25
CA SER A 19 -14.05 2.75 9.06
C SER A 19 -13.61 3.38 7.74
N ILE A 20 -13.19 4.64 7.76
CA ILE A 20 -12.66 5.35 6.59
C ILE A 20 -11.12 5.35 6.55
N GLY A 21 -10.45 4.61 7.45
CA GLY A 21 -8.99 4.51 7.51
C GLY A 21 -8.32 5.69 8.21
N GLN A 22 -9.06 6.43 9.04
CA GLN A 22 -8.55 7.53 9.87
C GLN A 22 -8.63 7.14 11.35
N GLY A 23 -8.15 8.01 12.23
CA GLY A 23 -8.29 7.87 13.68
C GLY A 23 -7.09 7.19 14.33
N GLU A 24 -7.35 6.50 15.43
CA GLU A 24 -6.32 6.11 16.41
C GLU A 24 -5.58 4.80 16.08
N ILE A 25 -5.97 4.09 15.02
CA ILE A 25 -5.27 2.85 14.62
C ILE A 25 -4.01 3.21 13.85
N GLY A 26 -2.88 3.25 14.56
CA GLY A 26 -1.57 3.42 13.96
C GLY A 26 -1.03 2.08 13.43
N VAL A 27 -0.57 2.08 12.18
CA VAL A 27 0.07 0.92 11.55
C VAL A 27 1.37 1.33 10.87
N THR A 28 2.35 0.43 10.86
CA THR A 28 3.61 0.66 10.16
C THR A 28 3.45 0.36 8.66
N PRO A 29 4.29 0.95 7.79
CA PRO A 29 4.30 0.60 6.35
C PRO A 29 4.46 -0.90 6.09
N LEU A 30 5.25 -1.60 6.91
CA LEU A 30 5.41 -3.06 6.80
C LEU A 30 4.10 -3.81 7.09
N GLN A 31 3.33 -3.38 8.09
CA GLN A 31 2.03 -3.99 8.39
C GLN A 31 1.03 -3.75 7.25
N ILE A 32 1.05 -2.56 6.64
CA ILE A 32 0.20 -2.24 5.48
C ILE A 32 0.62 -3.08 4.26
N ALA A 33 1.93 -3.24 4.02
CA ALA A 33 2.42 -4.11 2.95
C ALA A 33 2.02 -5.58 3.16
N ASN A 34 2.10 -6.08 4.40
CA ASN A 34 1.68 -7.44 4.73
C ASN A 34 0.16 -7.63 4.59
N MET A 35 -0.64 -6.62 4.95
CA MET A 35 -2.09 -6.62 4.67
C MET A 35 -2.35 -6.68 3.16
N CYS A 36 -1.63 -5.90 2.36
CA CYS A 36 -1.73 -5.94 0.90
C CYS A 36 -1.36 -7.33 0.35
N ALA A 37 -0.29 -7.94 0.85
CA ALA A 37 0.11 -9.30 0.52
C ALA A 37 -0.97 -10.34 0.93
N THR A 38 -1.63 -10.13 2.06
CA THR A 38 -2.76 -10.98 2.50
C THR A 38 -3.92 -10.93 1.52
N VAL A 39 -4.27 -9.74 1.01
CA VAL A 39 -5.30 -9.58 -0.02
C VAL A 39 -4.85 -10.24 -1.33
N ALA A 40 -3.62 -10.04 -1.76
CA ALA A 40 -3.03 -10.66 -2.94
C ALA A 40 -3.10 -12.18 -2.88
N ASN A 41 -2.81 -12.75 -1.73
CA ASN A 41 -2.84 -14.20 -1.44
C ASN A 41 -4.24 -14.75 -1.13
N ARG A 42 -5.27 -13.91 -1.19
CA ARG A 42 -6.68 -14.31 -0.95
C ARG A 42 -6.92 -14.88 0.44
N GLY A 43 -6.26 -14.27 1.46
CA GLY A 43 -6.56 -14.51 2.86
C GLY A 43 -5.45 -15.18 3.69
N TYR A 44 -4.26 -15.38 3.15
CA TYR A 44 -3.13 -15.82 3.97
C TYR A 44 -1.92 -14.88 3.84
N TYR A 45 -1.05 -14.91 4.84
CA TYR A 45 0.20 -14.19 4.88
C TYR A 45 1.29 -14.99 5.57
N TYR A 46 2.52 -14.56 5.41
CA TYR A 46 3.66 -15.02 6.20
C TYR A 46 4.08 -13.93 7.18
N ILE A 47 4.65 -14.31 8.31
CA ILE A 47 5.24 -13.34 9.24
C ILE A 47 6.40 -12.64 8.53
N PRO A 48 6.36 -11.29 8.38
CA PRO A 48 7.41 -10.57 7.69
C PRO A 48 8.77 -10.73 8.36
N HIS A 49 9.80 -10.98 7.56
CA HIS A 49 11.19 -11.09 8.01
C HIS A 49 12.13 -10.63 6.90
N ILE A 50 13.33 -10.22 7.26
CA ILE A 50 14.35 -9.71 6.33
C ILE A 50 15.49 -10.72 6.12
N VAL A 51 15.61 -11.69 7.01
CA VAL A 51 16.64 -12.72 6.91
C VAL A 51 16.18 -13.81 5.94
N LYS A 52 17.01 -14.12 4.95
CA LYS A 52 16.78 -15.22 4.02
C LYS A 52 17.58 -16.44 4.48
N ASP A 53 17.03 -17.63 4.29
CA ASP A 53 17.79 -18.88 4.47
C ASP A 53 19.08 -18.86 3.64
N SER A 54 20.13 -19.36 4.26
CA SER A 54 21.39 -19.68 3.60
C SER A 54 21.92 -21.01 4.15
N ASP A 55 22.97 -21.53 3.55
CA ASP A 55 23.61 -22.79 4.00
C ASP A 55 24.10 -22.73 5.45
N SER A 56 24.40 -21.50 5.93
CA SER A 56 24.92 -21.27 7.29
C SER A 56 23.84 -20.73 8.27
N LEU A 57 22.67 -20.34 7.79
CA LEU A 57 21.62 -19.73 8.62
C LEU A 57 20.23 -20.24 8.21
N ARG A 58 19.60 -20.99 9.11
CA ARG A 58 18.21 -21.44 8.96
C ARG A 58 17.28 -20.50 9.72
N ILE A 59 16.26 -19.97 9.05
CA ILE A 59 15.22 -19.19 9.71
C ILE A 59 14.25 -20.13 10.45
N ASP A 60 13.65 -19.60 11.51
CA ASP A 60 12.62 -20.28 12.31
C ASP A 60 11.43 -20.66 11.41
N ASP A 61 10.91 -21.88 11.60
CA ASP A 61 9.82 -22.44 10.79
C ASP A 61 8.54 -21.60 10.85
N LYS A 62 8.30 -20.85 11.93
CA LYS A 62 7.17 -19.90 12.05
C LYS A 62 7.10 -18.88 10.92
N PHE A 63 8.25 -18.50 10.31
CA PHE A 63 8.30 -17.57 9.18
C PHE A 63 7.95 -18.23 7.84
N ARG A 64 7.87 -19.57 7.81
CA ARG A 64 7.53 -20.37 6.64
C ARG A 64 6.08 -20.84 6.65
N GLU A 65 5.41 -20.73 7.80
CA GLU A 65 4.04 -21.15 7.98
C GLU A 65 3.06 -20.09 7.50
N ARG A 66 2.05 -20.53 6.76
CA ARG A 66 0.95 -19.66 6.34
C ARG A 66 0.07 -19.32 7.53
N GLN A 67 -0.13 -18.06 7.76
CA GLN A 67 -1.11 -17.55 8.71
C GLN A 67 -2.38 -17.20 7.93
N TYR A 68 -3.54 -17.69 8.36
CA TYR A 68 -4.81 -17.48 7.68
C TYR A 68 -5.68 -16.46 8.39
N THR A 69 -6.35 -15.61 7.60
CA THR A 69 -7.38 -14.73 8.14
C THR A 69 -8.68 -15.50 8.36
N MET A 70 -9.58 -14.94 9.19
CA MET A 70 -10.94 -15.49 9.38
C MET A 70 -11.91 -15.02 8.28
N VAL A 71 -11.42 -14.37 7.22
CA VAL A 71 -12.23 -13.85 6.12
C VAL A 71 -12.37 -14.93 5.06
N ASP A 72 -13.61 -15.18 4.63
CA ASP A 72 -13.90 -16.11 3.54
C ASP A 72 -13.20 -15.69 2.24
N THR A 73 -12.55 -16.65 1.58
CA THR A 73 -11.75 -16.43 0.37
C THR A 73 -12.55 -15.82 -0.79
N THR A 74 -13.85 -16.06 -0.86
CA THR A 74 -14.72 -15.50 -1.90
C THR A 74 -14.84 -13.99 -1.85
N ASN A 75 -14.69 -13.39 -0.66
CA ASN A 75 -14.75 -11.96 -0.46
C ASN A 75 -13.55 -11.24 -1.09
N PHE A 76 -12.37 -11.88 -1.12
CA PHE A 76 -11.18 -11.29 -1.71
C PHE A 76 -11.33 -11.02 -3.21
N LYS A 77 -12.08 -11.83 -3.95
CA LYS A 77 -12.33 -11.62 -5.39
C LYS A 77 -12.94 -10.25 -5.68
N LYS A 78 -13.89 -9.80 -4.84
CA LYS A 78 -14.54 -8.49 -4.99
C LYS A 78 -13.58 -7.35 -4.69
N VAL A 79 -12.79 -7.49 -3.61
CA VAL A 79 -11.78 -6.50 -3.21
C VAL A 79 -10.70 -6.36 -4.29
N ILE A 80 -10.13 -7.48 -4.75
CA ILE A 80 -9.10 -7.51 -5.79
C ILE A 80 -9.59 -6.86 -7.08
N LYS A 81 -10.83 -7.19 -7.52
CA LYS A 81 -11.43 -6.55 -8.69
C LYS A 81 -11.60 -5.04 -8.51
N GLY A 82 -11.97 -4.57 -7.30
CA GLY A 82 -12.04 -3.15 -6.97
C GLY A 82 -10.66 -2.49 -7.01
N MET A 83 -9.63 -3.13 -6.46
CA MET A 83 -8.25 -2.65 -6.50
C MET A 83 -7.68 -2.61 -7.92
N TRP A 84 -8.01 -3.60 -8.75
CA TRP A 84 -7.63 -3.60 -10.17
C TRP A 84 -8.28 -2.42 -10.91
N LYS A 85 -9.59 -2.21 -10.72
CA LYS A 85 -10.30 -1.09 -11.33
C LYS A 85 -9.75 0.27 -10.90
N ALA A 86 -9.37 0.44 -9.65
CA ALA A 86 -8.81 1.69 -9.14
C ALA A 86 -7.53 2.11 -9.88
N VAL A 87 -6.80 1.16 -10.44
CA VAL A 87 -5.58 1.40 -11.23
C VAL A 87 -5.87 1.42 -12.74
N ASN A 88 -6.67 0.47 -13.25
CA ASN A 88 -6.72 0.19 -14.69
C ASN A 88 -7.95 0.75 -15.42
N SER A 89 -8.94 1.33 -14.72
CA SER A 89 -10.16 1.87 -15.37
C SER A 89 -9.99 3.25 -16.00
N GLY A 90 -8.83 3.88 -15.87
CA GLY A 90 -8.60 5.25 -16.36
C GLY A 90 -9.19 6.35 -15.47
N PHE A 91 -8.65 7.56 -15.63
CA PHE A 91 -9.13 8.74 -14.92
C PHE A 91 -10.51 9.14 -15.48
N GLY A 92 -11.49 9.39 -14.63
CA GLY A 92 -12.87 9.68 -15.03
C GLY A 92 -13.81 8.46 -15.02
N SER A 93 -13.29 7.25 -15.09
CA SER A 93 -14.05 5.99 -14.97
C SER A 93 -13.94 5.33 -13.59
N GLY A 94 -13.54 6.10 -12.56
CA GLY A 94 -13.37 5.64 -11.18
C GLY A 94 -11.95 5.18 -10.83
N GLY A 95 -10.99 5.30 -11.74
CA GLY A 95 -9.58 4.95 -11.52
C GLY A 95 -8.82 6.04 -10.73
N THR A 96 -8.91 6.02 -9.41
CA THR A 96 -8.23 7.01 -8.53
C THR A 96 -6.71 6.89 -8.54
N ALA A 97 -6.16 5.80 -9.06
CA ALA A 97 -4.73 5.50 -9.13
C ALA A 97 -4.27 5.15 -10.56
N SER A 98 -4.91 5.70 -11.60
CA SER A 98 -4.58 5.39 -13.00
C SER A 98 -3.14 5.70 -13.38
N ILE A 99 -2.48 6.63 -12.70
CA ILE A 99 -1.05 6.91 -12.86
C ILE A 99 -0.14 5.72 -12.52
N ALA A 100 -0.65 4.78 -11.71
CA ALA A 100 0.07 3.56 -11.36
C ALA A 100 -0.11 2.44 -12.40
N ALA A 101 -0.92 2.64 -13.43
CA ALA A 101 -1.10 1.65 -14.48
C ALA A 101 0.19 1.46 -15.29
N VAL A 102 0.54 0.20 -15.53
CA VAL A 102 1.69 -0.20 -16.34
C VAL A 102 1.18 -1.18 -17.39
N LYS A 103 1.47 -0.91 -18.66
CA LYS A 103 1.02 -1.75 -19.76
C LYS A 103 1.54 -3.18 -19.59
N GLY A 104 0.63 -4.15 -19.66
CA GLY A 104 0.97 -5.57 -19.51
C GLY A 104 1.18 -6.05 -18.06
N LEU A 105 1.08 -5.16 -17.08
CA LEU A 105 1.10 -5.53 -15.67
C LEU A 105 -0.27 -5.22 -15.04
N ASP A 106 -0.96 -6.25 -14.62
CA ASP A 106 -2.26 -6.10 -13.93
C ASP A 106 -2.03 -5.69 -12.47
N ILE A 107 -1.70 -4.42 -12.28
CA ILE A 107 -1.50 -3.87 -10.93
C ILE A 107 -2.85 -3.68 -10.26
N CYS A 108 -2.99 -4.24 -9.06
CA CYS A 108 -4.11 -4.01 -8.15
C CYS A 108 -3.66 -3.06 -7.05
N GLY A 109 -4.31 -1.92 -6.86
CA GLY A 109 -3.86 -0.95 -5.87
C GLY A 109 -4.98 -0.09 -5.30
N LYS A 110 -4.65 0.62 -4.21
CA LYS A 110 -5.55 1.57 -3.56
C LYS A 110 -4.77 2.74 -2.99
N THR A 111 -5.21 3.95 -3.35
CA THR A 111 -4.70 5.19 -2.77
C THR A 111 -5.26 5.41 -1.37
N GLY A 112 -4.45 5.99 -0.51
CA GLY A 112 -4.86 6.53 0.77
C GLY A 112 -4.32 7.95 0.92
N THR A 113 -4.99 8.72 1.76
CA THR A 113 -4.54 10.04 2.19
C THR A 113 -4.77 10.10 3.68
N ALA A 114 -3.69 10.08 4.47
CA ALA A 114 -3.78 10.18 5.91
C ALA A 114 -3.63 11.63 6.32
N GLN A 115 -4.65 12.17 6.99
CA GLN A 115 -4.67 13.55 7.44
C GLN A 115 -3.52 13.82 8.43
N ASN A 116 -2.85 14.94 8.22
CA ASN A 116 -1.78 15.40 9.10
C ASN A 116 -2.11 16.78 9.65
N PRO A 117 -2.43 16.90 10.95
CA PRO A 117 -2.81 18.19 11.56
C PRO A 117 -1.65 19.18 11.64
N ARG A 118 -0.41 18.73 11.41
CA ARG A 118 0.80 19.55 11.53
C ARG A 118 1.47 19.91 10.19
N GLY A 119 0.86 19.54 9.06
CA GLY A 119 1.45 19.78 7.73
C GLY A 119 0.51 19.38 6.62
N ALA A 120 1.05 19.12 5.44
CA ALA A 120 0.29 18.54 4.35
C ALA A 120 -0.05 17.07 4.68
N ASP A 121 -1.14 16.57 4.14
CA ASP A 121 -1.55 15.19 4.31
C ASP A 121 -0.45 14.20 3.85
N ASN A 122 -0.49 12.99 4.39
CA ASN A 122 0.45 11.95 4.01
C ASN A 122 -0.07 11.13 2.85
N SER A 123 0.74 11.01 1.82
CA SER A 123 0.44 10.23 0.61
C SER A 123 0.67 8.74 0.88
N VAL A 124 -0.35 7.92 0.64
CA VAL A 124 -0.28 6.47 0.84
C VAL A 124 -0.76 5.74 -0.41
N PHE A 125 -0.06 4.69 -0.78
CA PHE A 125 -0.52 3.76 -1.81
C PHE A 125 -0.07 2.35 -1.49
N ILE A 126 -0.99 1.41 -1.66
CA ILE A 126 -0.70 -0.02 -1.58
C ILE A 126 -1.02 -0.66 -2.92
N CYS A 127 -0.20 -1.60 -3.33
CA CYS A 127 -0.47 -2.38 -4.53
C CYS A 127 0.20 -3.75 -4.48
N PHE A 128 -0.31 -4.63 -5.32
CA PHE A 128 0.34 -5.89 -5.66
C PHE A 128 0.19 -6.17 -7.15
N ALA A 129 1.06 -6.99 -7.69
CA ALA A 129 1.02 -7.41 -9.09
C ALA A 129 1.72 -8.76 -9.32
N PRO A 130 1.36 -9.47 -10.41
CA PRO A 130 0.12 -9.33 -11.18
C PRO A 130 -1.14 -9.64 -10.38
N MET A 131 -2.32 -9.30 -10.92
CA MET A 131 -3.62 -9.64 -10.28
C MET A 131 -3.77 -11.14 -10.06
N ASP A 132 -3.42 -11.91 -11.09
CA ASP A 132 -3.34 -13.35 -10.99
C ASP A 132 -1.89 -13.79 -10.77
N ASN A 133 -1.68 -14.73 -9.84
CA ASN A 133 -0.36 -15.19 -9.42
C ASN A 133 0.58 -14.05 -8.95
N PRO A 134 0.21 -13.29 -7.91
CA PRO A 134 0.97 -12.14 -7.43
C PRO A 134 2.42 -12.49 -7.09
N LYS A 135 3.34 -11.60 -7.42
CA LYS A 135 4.79 -11.77 -7.19
C LYS A 135 5.36 -10.76 -6.20
N ILE A 136 4.69 -9.62 -6.07
CA ILE A 136 5.14 -8.53 -5.21
C ILE A 136 3.94 -7.80 -4.62
N ALA A 137 4.06 -7.38 -3.37
CA ALA A 137 3.19 -6.41 -2.72
C ALA A 137 4.03 -5.25 -2.21
N VAL A 138 3.55 -4.03 -2.43
CA VAL A 138 4.25 -2.79 -2.08
C VAL A 138 3.32 -1.90 -1.28
N ALA A 139 3.86 -1.26 -0.24
CA ALA A 139 3.25 -0.11 0.42
C ALA A 139 4.23 1.07 0.34
N ALA A 140 3.79 2.17 -0.25
CA ALA A 140 4.51 3.42 -0.28
C ALA A 140 3.81 4.44 0.62
N TYR A 141 4.57 5.04 1.53
CA TYR A 141 4.13 6.08 2.44
C TYR A 141 5.08 7.27 2.31
N VAL A 142 4.54 8.42 1.98
CA VAL A 142 5.31 9.66 1.83
C VAL A 142 4.69 10.74 2.70
N GLU A 143 5.45 11.18 3.70
CA GLU A 143 4.98 12.20 4.65
C GLU A 143 4.87 13.58 3.99
N ASN A 144 3.87 14.36 4.40
CA ASN A 144 3.64 15.73 3.95
C ASN A 144 3.55 15.90 2.43
N ALA A 145 3.08 14.86 1.72
CA ALA A 145 3.10 14.81 0.26
C ALA A 145 1.71 14.98 -0.40
N GLY A 146 0.64 15.08 0.40
CA GLY A 146 -0.72 15.24 -0.09
C GLY A 146 -1.33 13.93 -0.59
N PHE A 147 -1.97 13.95 -1.74
CA PHE A 147 -2.74 12.81 -2.25
C PHE A 147 -1.88 11.61 -2.65
N GLY A 148 -2.40 10.39 -2.36
CA GLY A 148 -1.75 9.13 -2.70
C GLY A 148 -1.40 8.96 -4.19
N ALA A 149 -2.22 9.50 -5.09
CA ALA A 149 -1.97 9.47 -6.53
C ALA A 149 -0.80 10.35 -6.97
N THR A 150 -0.37 11.32 -6.16
CA THR A 150 0.66 12.30 -6.55
C THR A 150 2.07 11.76 -6.41
N TRP A 151 2.36 11.05 -5.32
CA TRP A 151 3.70 10.57 -4.97
C TRP A 151 3.76 9.08 -4.75
N SER A 152 3.00 8.54 -3.80
CA SER A 152 3.12 7.14 -3.39
C SER A 152 2.70 6.16 -4.49
N ALA A 153 1.68 6.47 -5.29
CA ALA A 153 1.26 5.58 -6.37
C ALA A 153 2.29 5.52 -7.53
N PRO A 154 2.85 6.64 -8.03
CA PRO A 154 3.98 6.60 -8.95
C PRO A 154 5.17 5.81 -8.41
N ILE A 155 5.64 6.10 -7.20
CA ILE A 155 6.78 5.42 -6.59
C ILE A 155 6.56 3.91 -6.54
N ALA A 156 5.42 3.47 -5.98
CA ALA A 156 5.12 2.05 -5.84
C ALA A 156 5.00 1.35 -7.22
N SER A 157 4.38 2.00 -8.20
CA SER A 157 4.23 1.41 -9.53
C SER A 157 5.54 1.30 -10.30
N LEU A 158 6.47 2.24 -10.13
CA LEU A 158 7.82 2.14 -10.69
C LEU A 158 8.60 1.00 -10.03
N LEU A 159 8.48 0.81 -8.71
CA LEU A 159 9.10 -0.33 -8.01
C LEU A 159 8.55 -1.66 -8.52
N VAL A 160 7.23 -1.77 -8.70
CA VAL A 160 6.57 -2.98 -9.26
C VAL A 160 7.07 -3.27 -10.66
N GLU A 161 7.10 -2.25 -11.54
CA GLU A 161 7.59 -2.38 -12.92
C GLU A 161 9.04 -2.86 -12.92
N LYS A 162 9.91 -2.17 -12.22
CA LYS A 162 11.33 -2.53 -12.09
C LYS A 162 11.53 -3.97 -11.58
N TYR A 163 10.76 -4.37 -10.58
CA TYR A 163 10.86 -5.72 -10.01
C TYR A 163 10.42 -6.81 -10.99
N LEU A 164 9.33 -6.59 -11.71
CA LEU A 164 8.74 -7.61 -12.59
C LEU A 164 9.40 -7.69 -13.98
N THR A 165 9.93 -6.56 -14.48
CA THR A 165 10.49 -6.47 -15.85
C THR A 165 12.00 -6.26 -15.88
N GLY A 166 12.61 -5.97 -14.73
CA GLY A 166 14.04 -5.67 -14.61
C GLY A 166 14.41 -4.21 -14.92
N GLN A 167 13.54 -3.43 -15.54
CA GLN A 167 13.79 -2.03 -15.93
C GLN A 167 12.52 -1.20 -15.92
N ILE A 168 12.67 0.12 -15.99
CA ILE A 168 11.56 1.04 -16.21
C ILE A 168 11.45 1.29 -17.72
N SER A 169 10.24 1.19 -18.27
CA SER A 169 9.97 1.45 -19.69
C SER A 169 10.26 2.91 -20.05
N ASP A 170 10.64 3.15 -21.30
CA ASP A 170 10.98 4.49 -21.77
C ASP A 170 9.79 5.46 -21.65
N GLU A 171 8.56 4.96 -21.84
CA GLU A 171 7.33 5.73 -21.65
C GLU A 171 7.17 6.25 -20.21
N ARG A 172 7.78 5.59 -19.22
CA ARG A 172 7.66 5.93 -17.80
C ARG A 172 8.90 6.59 -17.20
N LYS A 173 9.98 6.74 -17.96
CA LYS A 173 11.17 7.47 -17.50
C LYS A 173 10.89 8.91 -17.07
N PRO A 174 10.04 9.70 -17.76
CA PRO A 174 9.69 11.03 -17.27
C PRO A 174 9.00 11.01 -15.89
N LEU A 175 8.24 9.95 -15.59
CA LEU A 175 7.64 9.76 -14.27
C LEU A 175 8.71 9.41 -13.22
N GLU A 176 9.67 8.56 -13.56
CA GLU A 176 10.83 8.23 -12.72
C GLU A 176 11.63 9.49 -12.38
N GLU A 177 11.99 10.29 -13.38
CA GLU A 177 12.70 11.56 -13.20
C GLU A 177 11.94 12.54 -12.30
N ARG A 178 10.62 12.63 -12.49
CA ARG A 178 9.78 13.46 -11.61
C ARG A 178 9.85 13.01 -10.15
N MET A 179 9.91 11.68 -9.90
CA MET A 179 10.00 11.16 -8.54
C MET A 179 11.39 11.37 -7.95
N LEU A 180 12.45 11.21 -8.74
CA LEU A 180 13.84 11.40 -8.30
C LEU A 180 14.16 12.86 -8.00
N ASN A 181 13.63 13.80 -8.80
CA ASN A 181 13.87 15.23 -8.67
C ASN A 181 12.84 15.95 -7.78
N GLY A 182 11.93 15.22 -7.18
CA GLY A 182 10.89 15.80 -6.33
C GLY A 182 11.44 16.34 -5.01
N ASP A 183 11.33 17.64 -4.79
CA ASP A 183 11.65 18.26 -3.51
C ASP A 183 10.41 18.44 -2.65
N LEU A 184 10.25 17.55 -1.66
CA LEU A 184 9.21 17.64 -0.63
C LEU A 184 9.72 18.31 0.65
N MET A 185 11.03 18.35 0.86
CA MET A 185 11.61 18.91 2.09
C MET A 185 11.43 20.43 2.16
N SER A 186 11.49 21.12 1.02
CA SER A 186 11.22 22.57 0.95
C SER A 186 9.78 22.95 1.34
N ARG A 187 8.86 21.97 1.35
CA ARG A 187 7.44 22.16 1.73
C ARG A 187 7.18 21.96 3.22
N VAL A 188 8.13 21.38 3.94
CA VAL A 188 8.02 21.21 5.39
C VAL A 188 8.28 22.57 6.04
N LYS A 189 7.22 23.20 6.56
CA LYS A 189 7.40 24.39 7.39
C LYS A 189 8.17 23.98 8.64
N THR A 190 9.38 24.46 8.79
CA THR A 190 10.14 24.41 10.05
C THR A 190 9.37 25.26 11.06
N TYR A 191 8.85 24.61 12.09
CA TYR A 191 8.24 25.26 13.25
C TYR A 191 9.30 25.54 14.30
#